data_41b30334beb591d0e1a7b3cbc4b6dfa2
#
_entry.id   41b30334beb591d0e1a7b3cbc4b6dfa2
#
_cell.length_a   1.000
_cell.length_b   1.000
_cell.length_c   1.000
_cell.angle_alpha   90.00
_cell.angle_beta   90.00
_cell.angle_gamma   90.00
#
_symmetry.space_group_name_H-M   'P 1'
#
loop_
_entity.id
_entity.type
_entity.pdbx_description
1 polymer ?
#
loop_
_entity_poly.entity_id
_entity_poly.type
_entity_poly.pdbx_seq_one_letter_code
_entity_poly.pdbx_strand_id
1 'polypeptide(L)'
;MRFPFDGLAAGLLIGTAVLYAGAASGESDGWITLLDSTNKGEWSEVGKANWDMKDGALVADKLDGKDLSYLVSKNSYKDFEIRAEFWVDDAANSGIFIRCDQSDKIDSKICYEVNIFDKRPDPTYGTGAIVDVAKVDPMPKAAGKWNTYEITAKGPHLTVVLNGQKTADVDDSKHLSGPFALQYGSVVVKFRKVQIKPL
;
A
#
# COMPACT_ATOMS: atom_id res chain seq x y z
N MET A 1 -20.64 -79.70 -41.53
CA MET A 1 -20.69 -78.32 -41.99
C MET A 1 -20.78 -77.44 -40.68
N ARG A 2 -19.69 -76.81 -40.32
CA ARG A 2 -19.62 -75.88 -39.17
C ARG A 2 -18.95 -74.60 -39.69
N PHE A 3 -19.61 -73.48 -39.59
CA PHE A 3 -19.06 -72.16 -39.83
C PHE A 3 -18.56 -71.55 -38.54
N PRO A 4 -17.40 -70.91 -38.55
CA PRO A 4 -16.91 -70.21 -37.38
C PRO A 4 -17.50 -68.80 -37.28
N PHE A 5 -17.83 -68.36 -36.06
CA PHE A 5 -18.21 -66.98 -35.71
C PHE A 5 -16.95 -66.14 -35.50
N ASP A 6 -16.80 -65.11 -36.26
CA ASP A 6 -15.80 -64.07 -36.03
C ASP A 6 -16.32 -63.08 -35.01
N GLY A 7 -15.61 -62.99 -33.88
CA GLY A 7 -15.88 -62.02 -32.82
C GLY A 7 -15.21 -60.67 -33.12
N LEU A 8 -15.97 -59.63 -33.32
CA LEU A 8 -15.50 -58.23 -33.36
C LEU A 8 -15.25 -57.75 -31.94
N ALA A 9 -13.98 -57.49 -31.62
CA ALA A 9 -13.60 -56.83 -30.39
C ALA A 9 -13.69 -55.30 -30.61
N ALA A 10 -14.68 -54.68 -29.98
CA ALA A 10 -14.78 -53.19 -29.91
C ALA A 10 -13.82 -52.64 -28.84
N GLY A 11 -12.75 -52.02 -29.32
CA GLY A 11 -11.80 -51.30 -28.45
C GLY A 11 -12.40 -49.95 -27.98
N LEU A 12 -12.64 -49.82 -26.68
CA LEU A 12 -13.07 -48.59 -26.05
C LEU A 12 -11.84 -47.68 -25.83
N LEU A 13 -11.68 -46.64 -26.63
CA LEU A 13 -10.69 -45.60 -26.40
C LEU A 13 -11.22 -44.62 -25.34
N ILE A 14 -10.71 -44.75 -24.14
CA ILE A 14 -10.94 -43.75 -23.05
C ILE A 14 -9.98 -42.59 -23.30
N GLY A 15 -10.48 -41.52 -23.91
CA GLY A 15 -9.75 -40.25 -24.03
C GLY A 15 -9.75 -39.51 -22.69
N THR A 16 -8.62 -39.48 -22.02
CA THR A 16 -8.40 -38.61 -20.85
C THR A 16 -8.28 -37.16 -21.32
N ALA A 17 -9.35 -36.38 -21.14
CA ALA A 17 -9.30 -34.94 -21.32
C ALA A 17 -8.49 -34.31 -20.16
N VAL A 18 -7.26 -33.88 -20.45
CA VAL A 18 -6.48 -33.05 -19.52
C VAL A 18 -7.06 -31.65 -19.56
N LEU A 19 -7.83 -31.29 -18.55
CA LEU A 19 -8.26 -29.92 -18.30
C LEU A 19 -7.03 -29.11 -17.85
N TYR A 20 -6.44 -28.36 -18.74
CA TYR A 20 -5.54 -27.27 -18.38
C TYR A 20 -6.36 -26.16 -17.71
N ALA A 21 -6.34 -26.12 -16.39
CA ALA A 21 -6.75 -24.94 -15.67
C ALA A 21 -5.76 -23.82 -16.01
N GLY A 22 -6.09 -22.99 -16.99
CA GLY A 22 -5.38 -21.76 -17.27
C GLY A 22 -5.48 -20.91 -15.99
N ALA A 23 -4.35 -20.68 -15.33
CA ALA A 23 -4.25 -19.62 -14.33
C ALA A 23 -4.60 -18.33 -15.08
N ALA A 24 -5.78 -17.78 -14.79
CA ALA A 24 -6.12 -16.42 -15.17
C ALA A 24 -5.10 -15.52 -14.46
N SER A 25 -4.07 -15.08 -15.18
CA SER A 25 -3.30 -13.91 -14.82
C SER A 25 -4.29 -12.75 -14.91
N GLY A 26 -4.89 -12.39 -13.75
CA GLY A 26 -5.72 -11.22 -13.68
C GLY A 26 -4.87 -10.05 -14.18
N GLU A 27 -5.24 -9.48 -15.31
CA GLU A 27 -4.73 -8.20 -15.77
C GLU A 27 -4.87 -7.25 -14.58
N SER A 28 -3.74 -6.77 -14.07
CA SER A 28 -3.76 -5.77 -13.03
C SER A 28 -4.38 -4.53 -13.68
N ASP A 29 -5.57 -4.12 -13.29
CA ASP A 29 -6.33 -2.95 -13.79
C ASP A 29 -5.52 -1.64 -13.60
N GLY A 30 -4.30 -1.61 -14.13
CA GLY A 30 -3.31 -0.55 -14.03
C GLY A 30 -2.61 -0.43 -12.66
N TRP A 31 -2.90 -1.34 -11.70
CA TRP A 31 -2.26 -1.34 -10.39
C TRP A 31 -0.86 -1.97 -10.43
N ILE A 32 0.11 -1.25 -9.89
CA ILE A 32 1.49 -1.70 -9.69
C ILE A 32 1.64 -2.05 -8.21
N THR A 33 1.96 -3.32 -7.91
CA THR A 33 2.25 -3.76 -6.53
C THR A 33 3.70 -3.41 -6.19
N LEU A 34 3.89 -2.61 -5.16
CA LEU A 34 5.19 -2.16 -4.67
C LEU A 34 5.64 -2.93 -3.43
N LEU A 35 4.69 -3.48 -2.67
CA LEU A 35 4.90 -4.33 -1.51
C LEU A 35 3.73 -5.28 -1.37
N ASP A 36 4.00 -6.56 -1.09
CA ASP A 36 3.00 -7.56 -0.73
C ASP A 36 3.53 -8.50 0.38
N SER A 37 2.76 -9.53 0.72
CA SER A 37 3.08 -10.47 1.81
C SER A 37 4.35 -11.31 1.58
N THR A 38 4.89 -11.33 0.37
CA THR A 38 6.04 -12.16 -0.03
C THR A 38 7.26 -11.34 -0.45
N ASN A 39 7.03 -10.06 -0.83
CA ASN A 39 8.05 -9.20 -1.40
C ASN A 39 7.93 -7.77 -0.85
N LYS A 40 9.00 -7.32 -0.17
CA LYS A 40 9.04 -5.94 0.32
C LYS A 40 9.19 -4.88 -0.79
N GLY A 41 9.49 -5.30 -2.02
CA GLY A 41 9.72 -4.39 -3.13
C GLY A 41 11.06 -3.68 -3.09
N GLU A 42 11.23 -2.74 -4.01
CA GLU A 42 12.44 -1.91 -4.12
C GLU A 42 12.15 -0.50 -3.64
N TRP A 43 12.82 -0.09 -2.57
CA TRP A 43 12.70 1.22 -1.96
C TRP A 43 14.07 1.89 -1.82
N SER A 44 14.08 3.22 -1.75
CA SER A 44 15.20 3.98 -1.20
C SER A 44 14.95 4.19 0.29
N GLU A 45 15.92 3.83 1.13
CA GLU A 45 15.80 4.00 2.57
C GLU A 45 16.38 5.35 3.00
N VAL A 46 15.60 6.12 3.77
CA VAL A 46 16.02 7.35 4.45
C VAL A 46 15.86 7.12 5.93
N GLY A 47 16.90 7.39 6.74
CA GLY A 47 16.93 7.02 8.15
C GLY A 47 17.30 5.56 8.37
N LYS A 48 17.14 5.06 9.60
CA LYS A 48 17.70 3.76 10.03
C LYS A 48 16.70 2.94 10.86
N ALA A 49 15.47 2.76 10.35
CA ALA A 49 14.57 1.78 10.94
C ALA A 49 14.87 0.36 10.43
N ASN A 50 14.51 -0.64 11.23
CA ASN A 50 14.66 -2.05 10.87
C ASN A 50 13.47 -2.53 10.04
N TRP A 51 13.45 -2.22 8.76
CA TRP A 51 12.39 -2.62 7.85
C TRP A 51 12.53 -4.11 7.44
N ASP A 52 11.89 -5.02 8.19
CA ASP A 52 11.97 -6.47 7.99
C ASP A 52 10.64 -7.09 7.60
N MET A 53 10.69 -8.08 6.70
CA MET A 53 9.51 -8.90 6.40
C MET A 53 9.29 -9.92 7.53
N LYS A 54 8.13 -9.82 8.21
CA LYS A 54 7.72 -10.73 9.30
C LYS A 54 6.23 -11.05 9.15
N ASP A 55 5.87 -12.33 9.16
CA ASP A 55 4.50 -12.82 9.11
C ASP A 55 3.65 -12.21 7.97
N GLY A 56 4.24 -12.10 6.78
CA GLY A 56 3.57 -11.57 5.58
C GLY A 56 3.35 -10.05 5.60
N ALA A 57 4.08 -9.33 6.45
CA ALA A 57 4.07 -7.87 6.50
C ALA A 57 5.48 -7.30 6.60
N LEU A 58 5.69 -6.13 6.06
CA LEU A 58 6.86 -5.32 6.30
C LEU A 58 6.68 -4.60 7.64
N VAL A 59 7.58 -4.87 8.59
CA VAL A 59 7.50 -4.39 9.98
C VAL A 59 8.69 -3.50 10.28
N ALA A 60 8.42 -2.36 10.93
CA ALA A 60 9.43 -1.56 11.61
C ALA A 60 9.00 -1.39 13.07
N ASP A 61 9.90 -1.75 13.99
CA ASP A 61 9.67 -1.70 15.43
C ASP A 61 10.88 -1.12 16.20
N LYS A 62 11.96 -0.76 15.48
CA LYS A 62 13.16 -0.19 16.04
C LYS A 62 13.76 0.87 15.13
N LEU A 63 14.24 1.94 15.72
CA LEU A 63 14.99 3.01 15.09
C LEU A 63 16.42 3.05 15.65
N ASP A 64 17.40 3.02 14.77
CA ASP A 64 18.80 3.23 15.15
C ASP A 64 19.17 4.70 14.89
N GLY A 65 19.04 5.51 15.93
CA GLY A 65 19.24 6.95 15.86
C GLY A 65 18.05 7.77 16.37
N LYS A 66 18.04 9.06 16.04
CA LYS A 66 16.99 10.02 16.44
C LYS A 66 16.12 10.49 15.28
N ASP A 67 16.61 10.31 14.05
CA ASP A 67 15.93 10.80 12.85
C ASP A 67 14.87 9.80 12.41
N LEU A 68 13.72 10.30 11.95
CA LEU A 68 12.64 9.48 11.41
C LEU A 68 13.15 8.66 10.20
N SER A 69 12.52 7.52 9.95
CA SER A 69 12.91 6.66 8.84
C SER A 69 11.78 6.49 7.83
N TYR A 70 12.16 6.41 6.57
CA TYR A 70 11.23 6.34 5.45
C TYR A 70 11.67 5.30 4.42
N LEU A 71 10.71 4.62 3.82
CA LEU A 71 10.87 3.89 2.58
C LEU A 71 10.29 4.75 1.45
N VAL A 72 11.15 5.22 0.58
CA VAL A 72 10.82 6.15 -0.50
C VAL A 72 10.73 5.39 -1.82
N SER A 73 9.66 5.60 -2.59
CA SER A 73 9.48 4.96 -3.90
C SER A 73 10.60 5.36 -4.87
N LYS A 74 11.02 4.40 -5.72
CA LYS A 74 12.04 4.66 -6.75
C LYS A 74 11.55 5.61 -7.84
N ASN A 75 10.25 5.59 -8.12
CA ASN A 75 9.61 6.41 -9.13
C ASN A 75 8.89 7.60 -8.51
N SER A 76 8.80 8.69 -9.28
CA SER A 76 7.95 9.84 -9.02
C SER A 76 6.64 9.70 -9.76
N TYR A 77 5.57 10.23 -9.16
CA TYR A 77 4.20 10.15 -9.71
C TYR A 77 3.56 11.54 -9.66
N LYS A 78 2.74 11.84 -10.66
CA LYS A 78 2.00 13.10 -10.75
C LYS A 78 0.55 12.89 -10.32
N ASP A 79 -0.20 12.14 -11.13
CA ASP A 79 -1.58 11.79 -10.87
C ASP A 79 -1.64 10.27 -10.62
N PHE A 80 -2.29 9.86 -9.53
CA PHE A 80 -2.28 8.47 -9.09
C PHE A 80 -3.34 8.16 -8.05
N GLU A 81 -3.58 6.87 -7.88
CA GLU A 81 -4.25 6.27 -6.72
C GLU A 81 -3.25 5.38 -5.97
N ILE A 82 -3.23 5.44 -4.64
CA ILE A 82 -2.51 4.52 -3.75
C ILE A 82 -3.52 3.71 -2.95
N ARG A 83 -3.27 2.41 -2.79
CA ARG A 83 -3.87 1.55 -1.77
C ARG A 83 -2.78 1.03 -0.87
N ALA A 84 -2.93 1.23 0.44
CA ALA A 84 -1.96 0.76 1.42
C ALA A 84 -2.68 0.13 2.62
N GLU A 85 -2.35 -1.14 2.90
CA GLU A 85 -2.80 -1.80 4.12
C GLU A 85 -1.74 -1.65 5.20
N PHE A 86 -2.14 -1.11 6.37
CA PHE A 86 -1.24 -0.83 7.47
C PHE A 86 -1.84 -1.25 8.82
N TRP A 87 -0.95 -1.52 9.76
CA TRP A 87 -1.26 -1.75 11.17
C TRP A 87 -0.31 -0.93 12.03
N VAL A 88 -0.80 -0.30 13.08
CA VAL A 88 0.00 0.50 14.00
C VAL A 88 -0.36 0.21 15.45
N ASP A 89 0.64 0.33 16.32
CA ASP A 89 0.43 0.39 17.77
C ASP A 89 -0.29 1.70 18.16
N ASP A 90 -0.90 1.74 19.34
CA ASP A 90 -1.71 2.89 19.79
C ASP A 90 -0.89 4.17 20.01
N ALA A 91 0.42 4.06 20.26
CA ALA A 91 1.35 5.16 20.42
C ALA A 91 2.22 5.41 19.18
N ALA A 92 1.98 4.67 18.09
CA ALA A 92 2.78 4.81 16.89
C ALA A 92 2.57 6.17 16.22
N ASN A 93 3.66 6.70 15.68
CA ASN A 93 3.68 7.79 14.72
C ASN A 93 4.13 7.26 13.37
N SER A 94 3.32 7.44 12.35
CA SER A 94 3.56 7.00 10.98
C SER A 94 2.79 7.90 10.01
N GLY A 95 2.95 7.65 8.72
CA GLY A 95 2.26 8.37 7.66
C GLY A 95 2.63 7.85 6.27
N ILE A 96 1.83 8.24 5.29
CA ILE A 96 2.14 8.08 3.88
C ILE A 96 2.36 9.48 3.31
N PHE A 97 3.59 9.76 2.90
CA PHE A 97 3.98 11.02 2.27
C PHE A 97 3.84 10.89 0.77
N ILE A 98 3.23 11.85 0.12
CA ILE A 98 3.01 11.84 -1.34
C ILE A 98 3.52 13.11 -2.00
N ARG A 99 3.92 12.98 -3.27
CA ARG A 99 4.41 14.10 -4.10
C ARG A 99 5.53 14.88 -3.42
N CYS A 100 6.53 14.16 -2.88
CA CYS A 100 7.67 14.78 -2.23
C CYS A 100 8.56 15.51 -3.24
N ASP A 101 9.00 16.73 -2.93
CA ASP A 101 9.88 17.51 -3.80
C ASP A 101 11.29 16.90 -3.91
N GLN A 102 11.67 16.07 -2.93
CA GLN A 102 12.98 15.40 -2.84
C GLN A 102 12.79 13.95 -2.40
N SER A 103 13.77 13.10 -2.70
CA SER A 103 13.75 11.68 -2.34
C SER A 103 14.64 11.32 -1.14
N ASP A 104 15.55 12.20 -0.77
CA ASP A 104 16.55 12.02 0.30
C ASP A 104 16.20 12.78 1.60
N LYS A 105 15.20 13.65 1.54
CA LYS A 105 14.65 14.36 2.68
C LYS A 105 13.12 14.30 2.61
N ILE A 106 12.49 13.82 3.67
CA ILE A 106 11.03 13.67 3.75
C ILE A 106 10.52 14.42 4.98
N ASP A 107 9.64 15.38 4.76
CA ASP A 107 8.89 16.08 5.81
C ASP A 107 7.61 16.71 5.24
N SER A 108 6.67 17.15 6.11
CA SER A 108 5.38 17.72 5.71
C SER A 108 5.45 19.09 5.04
N LYS A 109 6.64 19.72 4.97
CA LYS A 109 6.82 21.00 4.27
C LYS A 109 7.10 20.82 2.78
N ILE A 110 7.68 19.68 2.41
CA ILE A 110 8.09 19.33 1.05
C ILE A 110 7.33 18.13 0.48
N CYS A 111 6.35 17.61 1.21
CA CYS A 111 5.43 16.56 0.81
C CYS A 111 4.03 16.87 1.35
N TYR A 112 3.01 16.16 0.85
CA TYR A 112 1.75 15.99 1.57
C TYR A 112 1.86 14.78 2.48
N GLU A 113 1.68 14.97 3.79
CA GLU A 113 1.69 13.90 4.79
C GLU A 113 0.26 13.44 5.10
N VAL A 114 -0.13 12.26 4.59
CA VAL A 114 -1.35 11.56 5.03
C VAL A 114 -1.03 10.85 6.34
N ASN A 115 -1.51 11.41 7.45
CA ASN A 115 -1.04 11.06 8.78
C ASN A 115 -1.65 9.76 9.33
N ILE A 116 -0.84 9.03 10.12
CA ILE A 116 -1.21 7.86 10.93
C ILE A 116 -0.68 8.11 12.35
N PHE A 117 -1.43 8.85 13.15
CA PHE A 117 -1.04 9.18 14.51
C PHE A 117 -2.27 9.44 15.40
N ASP A 118 -2.75 8.39 16.08
CA ASP A 118 -3.96 8.44 16.90
C ASP A 118 -3.83 9.29 18.16
N LYS A 119 -2.61 9.51 18.65
CA LYS A 119 -2.30 10.30 19.85
C LYS A 119 -1.65 11.65 19.52
N ARG A 120 -1.82 12.15 18.29
CA ARG A 120 -1.32 13.46 17.92
C ARG A 120 -1.89 14.53 18.87
N PRO A 121 -1.06 15.45 19.41
CA PRO A 121 -1.53 16.49 20.33
C PRO A 121 -2.62 17.40 19.75
N ASP A 122 -2.52 17.76 18.48
CA ASP A 122 -3.63 18.34 17.72
C ASP A 122 -4.34 17.24 16.92
N PRO A 123 -5.48 16.72 17.41
CA PRO A 123 -6.19 15.61 16.78
C PRO A 123 -6.76 15.98 15.41
N THR A 124 -6.95 17.26 15.10
CA THR A 124 -7.46 17.68 13.79
C THR A 124 -6.50 17.38 12.65
N TYR A 125 -5.22 17.19 12.95
CA TYR A 125 -4.21 16.72 12.02
C TYR A 125 -3.69 15.31 12.36
N GLY A 126 -4.46 14.52 13.14
CA GLY A 126 -4.15 13.13 13.44
C GLY A 126 -4.44 12.17 12.30
N THR A 127 -4.71 10.93 12.62
CA THR A 127 -4.97 9.87 11.64
C THR A 127 -6.08 10.26 10.67
N GLY A 128 -5.81 10.17 9.37
CA GLY A 128 -6.75 10.49 8.28
C GLY A 128 -6.66 11.92 7.75
N ALA A 129 -5.96 12.82 8.43
CA ALA A 129 -5.71 14.17 7.95
C ALA A 129 -4.58 14.24 6.91
N ILE A 130 -4.51 15.34 6.16
CA ILE A 130 -3.30 15.77 5.45
C ILE A 130 -2.71 16.91 6.29
N VAL A 131 -1.54 16.67 6.90
CA VAL A 131 -0.94 17.59 7.86
C VAL A 131 -0.75 18.98 7.27
N ASP A 132 -1.21 20.01 8.01
CA ASP A 132 -1.19 21.42 7.66
C ASP A 132 -1.97 21.80 6.37
N VAL A 133 -2.71 20.84 5.77
CA VAL A 133 -3.47 21.03 4.52
C VAL A 133 -4.96 20.74 4.70
N ALA A 134 -5.32 19.55 5.18
CA ALA A 134 -6.71 19.15 5.38
C ALA A 134 -6.91 18.51 6.76
N LYS A 135 -7.79 19.12 7.56
CA LYS A 135 -8.16 18.61 8.88
C LYS A 135 -9.11 17.43 8.75
N VAL A 136 -9.10 16.58 9.78
CA VAL A 136 -10.07 15.49 9.97
C VAL A 136 -10.90 15.76 11.23
N ASP A 137 -12.23 15.61 11.15
CA ASP A 137 -13.13 15.73 12.30
C ASP A 137 -14.42 14.90 12.04
N PRO A 138 -14.75 13.89 12.89
CA PRO A 138 -13.91 13.39 14.00
C PRO A 138 -12.72 12.58 13.49
N MET A 139 -11.60 12.62 14.22
CA MET A 139 -10.42 11.81 13.92
C MET A 139 -10.72 10.31 14.13
N PRO A 140 -10.59 9.46 13.10
CA PRO A 140 -10.74 8.02 13.24
C PRO A 140 -9.58 7.41 14.05
N LYS A 141 -9.79 6.18 14.58
CA LYS A 141 -8.77 5.40 15.27
C LYS A 141 -8.29 4.25 14.40
N ALA A 142 -6.97 4.16 14.22
CA ALA A 142 -6.31 3.13 13.42
C ALA A 142 -5.60 2.06 14.25
N ALA A 143 -5.25 2.35 15.50
CA ALA A 143 -4.44 1.48 16.33
C ALA A 143 -5.05 0.10 16.57
N GLY A 144 -4.18 -0.92 16.66
CA GLY A 144 -4.51 -2.28 17.07
C GLY A 144 -5.24 -3.14 16.02
N LYS A 145 -5.44 -2.64 14.82
CA LYS A 145 -6.11 -3.35 13.72
C LYS A 145 -5.48 -3.06 12.36
N TRP A 146 -5.73 -3.92 11.39
CA TRP A 146 -5.41 -3.64 10.01
C TRP A 146 -6.38 -2.61 9.43
N ASN A 147 -5.83 -1.66 8.72
CA ASN A 147 -6.55 -0.56 8.07
C ASN A 147 -6.14 -0.47 6.61
N THR A 148 -6.99 0.14 5.80
CA THR A 148 -6.71 0.45 4.39
C THR A 148 -6.81 1.95 4.17
N TYR A 149 -5.74 2.56 3.67
CA TYR A 149 -5.79 3.86 3.02
C TYR A 149 -6.00 3.68 1.52
N GLU A 150 -6.91 4.50 0.97
CA GLU A 150 -7.02 4.80 -0.44
C GLU A 150 -6.77 6.31 -0.60
N ILE A 151 -5.71 6.66 -1.33
CA ILE A 151 -5.26 8.04 -1.49
C ILE A 151 -5.27 8.35 -2.98
N THR A 152 -6.01 9.38 -3.38
CA THR A 152 -6.05 9.85 -4.77
C THR A 152 -5.44 11.23 -4.85
N ALA A 153 -4.53 11.42 -5.81
CA ALA A 153 -3.98 12.71 -6.19
C ALA A 153 -4.18 12.91 -7.70
N LYS A 154 -5.00 13.91 -8.10
CA LYS A 154 -5.29 14.20 -9.51
C LYS A 154 -5.32 15.72 -9.73
N GLY A 155 -4.35 16.22 -10.49
CA GLY A 155 -4.10 17.67 -10.54
C GLY A 155 -3.90 18.23 -9.13
N PRO A 156 -4.57 19.31 -8.72
CA PRO A 156 -4.51 19.83 -7.36
C PRO A 156 -5.37 19.06 -6.35
N HIS A 157 -6.27 18.18 -6.83
CA HIS A 157 -7.26 17.53 -5.98
C HIS A 157 -6.66 16.34 -5.24
N LEU A 158 -6.79 16.34 -3.92
CA LEU A 158 -6.32 15.29 -3.00
C LEU A 158 -7.50 14.71 -2.22
N THR A 159 -7.65 13.40 -2.25
CA THR A 159 -8.68 12.68 -1.49
C THR A 159 -8.03 11.58 -0.66
N VAL A 160 -8.42 11.46 0.59
CA VAL A 160 -8.02 10.39 1.50
C VAL A 160 -9.24 9.64 2.01
N VAL A 161 -9.22 8.33 1.87
CA VAL A 161 -10.23 7.41 2.38
C VAL A 161 -9.57 6.41 3.33
N LEU A 162 -10.04 6.33 4.56
CA LEU A 162 -9.60 5.35 5.55
C LEU A 162 -10.72 4.36 5.83
N ASN A 163 -10.50 3.08 5.55
CA ASN A 163 -11.47 2.00 5.76
C ASN A 163 -12.84 2.29 5.13
N GLY A 164 -12.86 2.87 3.92
CA GLY A 164 -14.07 3.23 3.20
C GLY A 164 -14.71 4.56 3.62
N GLN A 165 -14.19 5.25 4.64
CA GLN A 165 -14.65 6.57 5.06
C GLN A 165 -13.72 7.66 4.52
N LYS A 166 -14.25 8.63 3.79
CA LYS A 166 -13.48 9.79 3.34
C LYS A 166 -13.13 10.67 4.55
N THR A 167 -11.84 10.92 4.74
CA THR A 167 -11.28 11.68 5.87
C THR A 167 -10.68 13.01 5.45
N ALA A 168 -10.25 13.15 4.19
CA ALA A 168 -9.82 14.41 3.61
C ALA A 168 -10.27 14.53 2.15
N ASP A 169 -10.58 15.75 1.73
CA ASP A 169 -11.01 16.11 0.37
C ASP A 169 -10.69 17.59 0.16
N VAL A 170 -9.65 17.90 -0.62
CA VAL A 170 -9.12 19.26 -0.70
C VAL A 170 -8.42 19.51 -2.03
N ASP A 171 -8.45 20.76 -2.50
CA ASP A 171 -7.60 21.23 -3.58
C ASP A 171 -6.39 21.98 -3.02
N ASP A 172 -5.18 21.50 -3.33
CA ASP A 172 -3.92 22.14 -3.01
C ASP A 172 -2.90 21.88 -4.12
N SER A 173 -2.22 22.91 -4.58
CA SER A 173 -1.29 22.85 -5.71
C SER A 173 0.19 23.03 -5.32
N LYS A 174 0.50 22.94 -4.03
CA LYS A 174 1.86 23.15 -3.53
C LYS A 174 2.85 22.10 -4.05
N HIS A 175 2.45 20.84 -4.07
CA HIS A 175 3.25 19.72 -4.57
C HIS A 175 2.47 18.98 -5.66
N LEU A 176 2.95 19.00 -6.90
CA LEU A 176 2.21 18.45 -8.05
C LEU A 176 2.73 17.10 -8.53
N SER A 177 3.92 16.70 -8.14
CA SER A 177 4.53 15.40 -8.50
C SER A 177 5.69 15.10 -7.56
N GLY A 178 6.08 13.84 -7.49
CA GLY A 178 7.23 13.39 -6.72
C GLY A 178 7.10 11.95 -6.28
N PRO A 179 8.12 11.39 -5.61
CA PRO A 179 8.02 10.08 -4.97
C PRO A 179 7.02 10.13 -3.82
N PHE A 180 6.58 8.94 -3.39
CA PHE A 180 5.89 8.80 -2.13
C PHE A 180 6.72 7.99 -1.14
N ALA A 181 6.40 8.10 0.16
CA ALA A 181 7.15 7.42 1.20
C ALA A 181 6.24 6.85 2.29
N LEU A 182 6.67 5.72 2.86
CA LEU A 182 6.11 5.12 4.05
C LEU A 182 6.97 5.52 5.24
N GLN A 183 6.36 6.03 6.32
CA GLN A 183 7.10 6.52 7.48
C GLN A 183 7.14 5.49 8.61
N TYR A 184 8.29 5.40 9.26
CA TYR A 184 8.45 4.93 10.62
C TYR A 184 8.89 6.07 11.53
N GLY A 185 8.03 6.46 12.44
CA GLY A 185 8.33 7.50 13.44
C GLY A 185 8.57 6.92 14.82
N SER A 186 7.73 6.00 15.28
CA SER A 186 7.88 5.38 16.60
C SER A 186 7.04 4.12 16.77
N VAL A 187 7.41 3.31 17.75
CA VAL A 187 6.76 2.09 18.28
C VAL A 187 6.69 0.98 17.23
N VAL A 188 5.51 0.50 16.83
CA VAL A 188 5.39 -0.57 15.85
C VAL A 188 4.51 -0.10 14.69
N VAL A 189 5.05 -0.23 13.50
CA VAL A 189 4.36 0.06 12.23
C VAL A 189 4.50 -1.14 11.31
N LYS A 190 3.41 -1.53 10.65
CA LYS A 190 3.41 -2.63 9.68
C LYS A 190 2.69 -2.21 8.41
N PHE A 191 3.21 -2.64 7.27
CA PHE A 191 2.56 -2.57 5.96
C PHE A 191 2.56 -3.95 5.32
N ARG A 192 1.45 -4.41 4.72
CA ARG A 192 1.39 -5.73 4.08
C ARG A 192 0.99 -5.71 2.62
N LYS A 193 0.41 -4.63 2.15
CA LYS A 193 0.06 -4.42 0.74
C LYS A 193 0.15 -2.95 0.43
N VAL A 194 1.00 -2.59 -0.52
CA VAL A 194 1.10 -1.23 -1.03
C VAL A 194 1.08 -1.29 -2.55
N GLN A 195 0.11 -0.64 -3.15
CA GLN A 195 -0.09 -0.60 -4.59
C GLN A 195 -0.29 0.84 -5.04
N ILE A 196 0.14 1.15 -6.25
CA ILE A 196 -0.08 2.44 -6.90
C ILE A 196 -0.63 2.23 -8.31
N LYS A 197 -1.53 3.11 -8.72
CA LYS A 197 -2.08 3.17 -10.08
C LYS A 197 -1.85 4.59 -10.62
N PRO A 198 -0.94 4.79 -11.57
CA PRO A 198 -0.84 6.05 -12.32
C PRO A 198 -2.14 6.32 -13.09
N LEU A 199 -2.57 7.60 -13.11
CA LEU A 199 -3.80 8.06 -13.77
C LEU A 199 -3.51 8.84 -15.05
#